data_2dc62a7d78013fe63c4d92c9cd82bac9
#
_entry.id   2dc62a7d78013fe63c4d92c9cd82bac9
#
_cell.length_a   1.000
_cell.length_b   1.000
_cell.length_c   1.000
_cell.angle_alpha   90.00
_cell.angle_beta   90.00
_cell.angle_gamma   90.00
#
_symmetry.space_group_name_H-M   'P 1'
#
loop_
_entity.id
_entity.type
_entity.pdbx_description
1 polymer ?
#
loop_
_entity_poly.entity_id
_entity_poly.type
_entity_poly.pdbx_seq_one_letter_code
_entity_poly.pdbx_strand_id
1 'polypeptide(L)'
;MEKFIKSIKRLIIFFIGMSIIQFGVALFLKTNIGSDPFTVFTQGLANTLTKFGVDATPGIANIMISIVLFLTILIVNKSHIKIGTLICVVGVGPIIDLGINLVSIFQIESYGFITKMIFVAVGCFIIAVGFSMLSATNVGVAPNDIVPFIIKEKTNFEYRWIRIFLDGSFLIGGYFLGGTVGVGTVIAMLTTGPFIQMCLPYGKKFVDFLVEGKNELNNLEEEK
;
A
#
# COMPACT_ATOMS: atom_id res chain seq x y z
N MET A 1 -26.39 15.93 10.02
CA MET A 1 -26.33 15.68 8.55
C MET A 1 -24.91 15.93 8.02
N GLU A 2 -24.29 17.03 8.34
CA GLU A 2 -22.95 17.42 7.86
C GLU A 2 -21.82 16.43 8.23
N LYS A 3 -21.73 15.99 9.49
CA LYS A 3 -20.76 14.97 9.93
C LYS A 3 -20.88 13.65 9.14
N PHE A 4 -22.10 13.25 8.81
CA PHE A 4 -22.36 12.04 8.02
C PHE A 4 -21.87 12.18 6.59
N ILE A 5 -22.11 13.34 5.96
CA ILE A 5 -21.64 13.65 4.61
C ILE A 5 -20.09 13.67 4.58
N LYS A 6 -19.44 14.31 5.56
CA LYS A 6 -17.98 14.33 5.69
C LYS A 6 -17.41 12.90 5.83
N SER A 7 -18.07 12.03 6.60
CA SER A 7 -17.64 10.62 6.74
C SER A 7 -17.77 9.84 5.43
N ILE A 8 -18.84 10.03 4.68
CA ILE A 8 -19.03 9.39 3.37
C ILE A 8 -17.96 9.87 2.39
N LYS A 9 -17.69 11.17 2.32
CA LYS A 9 -16.63 11.73 1.47
C LYS A 9 -15.26 11.11 1.78
N ARG A 10 -14.90 11.02 3.07
CA ARG A 10 -13.65 10.37 3.52
C ARG A 10 -13.58 8.91 3.09
N LEU A 11 -14.68 8.17 3.20
CA LEU A 11 -14.74 6.78 2.78
C LEU A 11 -14.57 6.62 1.26
N ILE A 12 -15.21 7.47 0.46
CA ILE A 12 -15.04 7.47 -1.00
C ILE A 12 -13.58 7.76 -1.38
N ILE A 13 -12.97 8.80 -0.78
CA ILE A 13 -11.58 9.16 -1.04
C ILE A 13 -10.64 8.03 -0.60
N PHE A 14 -10.95 7.34 0.50
CA PHE A 14 -10.23 6.17 0.98
C PHE A 14 -10.21 5.05 -0.08
N PHE A 15 -11.37 4.72 -0.66
CA PHE A 15 -11.46 3.71 -1.74
C PHE A 15 -10.71 4.12 -2.99
N ILE A 16 -10.78 5.39 -3.39
CA ILE A 16 -10.01 5.93 -4.51
C ILE A 16 -8.51 5.81 -4.23
N GLY A 17 -8.05 6.26 -3.07
CA GLY A 17 -6.64 6.15 -2.66
C GLY A 17 -6.15 4.70 -2.65
N MET A 18 -6.96 3.78 -2.09
CA MET A 18 -6.66 2.34 -2.10
C MET A 18 -6.54 1.80 -3.52
N SER A 19 -7.45 2.17 -4.42
CA SER A 19 -7.41 1.72 -5.83
C SER A 19 -6.18 2.25 -6.56
N ILE A 20 -5.79 3.50 -6.33
CA ILE A 20 -4.59 4.11 -6.91
C ILE A 20 -3.34 3.36 -6.44
N ILE A 21 -3.23 3.03 -5.15
CA ILE A 21 -2.10 2.25 -4.62
C ILE A 21 -1.99 0.91 -5.36
N GLN A 22 -3.10 0.17 -5.47
CA GLN A 22 -3.08 -1.17 -6.06
C GLN A 22 -2.78 -1.14 -7.57
N PHE A 23 -3.15 -0.07 -8.26
CA PHE A 23 -2.74 0.14 -9.64
C PHE A 23 -1.21 0.31 -9.77
N GLY A 24 -0.58 1.06 -8.86
CA GLY A 24 0.88 1.17 -8.79
C GLY A 24 1.56 -0.19 -8.49
N VAL A 25 0.99 -0.98 -7.57
CA VAL A 25 1.46 -2.35 -7.29
C VAL A 25 1.33 -3.25 -8.51
N ALA A 26 0.23 -3.17 -9.25
CA ALA A 26 0.02 -3.93 -10.48
C ALA A 26 1.08 -3.61 -11.55
N LEU A 27 1.50 -2.33 -11.67
CA LEU A 27 2.61 -1.94 -12.53
C LEU A 27 3.90 -2.67 -12.14
N PHE A 28 4.24 -2.74 -10.85
CA PHE A 28 5.42 -3.49 -10.39
C PHE A 28 5.36 -4.95 -10.83
N LEU A 29 4.26 -5.63 -10.51
CA LEU A 29 4.08 -7.04 -10.80
C LEU A 29 4.22 -7.32 -12.30
N LYS A 30 3.69 -6.44 -13.16
CA LYS A 30 3.74 -6.58 -14.62
C LYS A 30 5.10 -6.25 -15.25
N THR A 31 5.97 -5.51 -14.57
CA THR A 31 7.35 -5.31 -15.05
C THR A 31 8.21 -6.57 -14.94
N ASN A 32 7.94 -7.41 -13.96
CA ASN A 32 8.70 -8.63 -13.64
C ASN A 32 10.22 -8.40 -13.43
N ILE A 33 10.61 -7.20 -12.96
CA ILE A 33 12.00 -6.85 -12.59
C ILE A 33 12.17 -6.58 -11.10
N GLY A 34 11.15 -6.91 -10.30
CA GLY A 34 11.09 -6.71 -8.86
C GLY A 34 10.04 -5.67 -8.45
N SER A 35 9.64 -5.73 -7.19
CA SER A 35 8.62 -4.87 -6.58
C SER A 35 9.02 -4.50 -5.15
N ASP A 36 8.18 -3.77 -4.43
CA ASP A 36 8.43 -3.49 -3.02
C ASP A 36 8.46 -4.79 -2.17
N PRO A 37 9.14 -4.79 -1.00
CA PRO A 37 9.36 -5.98 -0.19
C PRO A 37 8.10 -6.74 0.20
N PHE A 38 7.02 -6.04 0.54
CA PHE A 38 5.76 -6.69 0.90
C PHE A 38 5.10 -7.35 -0.31
N THR A 39 5.14 -6.70 -1.46
CA THR A 39 4.64 -7.26 -2.73
C THR A 39 5.47 -8.46 -3.18
N VAL A 40 6.81 -8.46 -2.98
CA VAL A 40 7.67 -9.64 -3.21
C VAL A 40 7.21 -10.82 -2.34
N PHE A 41 6.88 -10.57 -1.08
CA PHE A 41 6.40 -11.61 -0.18
C PHE A 41 5.03 -12.17 -0.60
N THR A 42 4.08 -11.31 -0.95
CA THR A 42 2.76 -11.76 -1.42
C THR A 42 2.84 -12.52 -2.74
N GLN A 43 3.67 -12.07 -3.68
CA GLN A 43 3.93 -12.76 -4.93
C GLN A 43 4.60 -14.12 -4.69
N GLY A 44 5.58 -14.18 -3.80
CA GLY A 44 6.26 -15.42 -3.43
C GLY A 44 5.30 -16.45 -2.84
N LEU A 45 4.41 -16.00 -1.95
CA LEU A 45 3.37 -16.86 -1.38
C LEU A 45 2.41 -17.37 -2.46
N ALA A 46 1.93 -16.52 -3.36
CA ALA A 46 1.07 -16.92 -4.48
C ALA A 46 1.78 -17.97 -5.35
N ASN A 47 3.03 -17.74 -5.74
CA ASN A 47 3.83 -18.67 -6.54
C ASN A 47 4.01 -20.03 -5.84
N THR A 48 4.24 -20.00 -4.53
CA THR A 48 4.38 -21.23 -3.72
C THR A 48 3.06 -22.01 -3.67
N LEU A 49 1.94 -21.34 -3.39
CA LEU A 49 0.62 -21.96 -3.35
C LEU A 49 0.26 -22.59 -4.70
N THR A 50 0.53 -21.91 -5.80
CA THR A 50 0.29 -22.43 -7.15
C THR A 50 1.12 -23.71 -7.43
N LYS A 51 2.38 -23.77 -6.93
CA LYS A 51 3.19 -25.00 -7.03
C LYS A 51 2.59 -26.17 -6.26
N PHE A 52 1.85 -25.92 -5.18
CA PHE A 52 1.12 -26.94 -4.43
C PHE A 52 -0.29 -27.24 -4.98
N GLY A 53 -0.63 -26.72 -6.15
CA GLY A 53 -1.91 -27.00 -6.83
C GLY A 53 -3.08 -26.13 -6.38
N VAL A 54 -2.79 -25.03 -5.65
CA VAL A 54 -3.81 -24.04 -5.28
C VAL A 54 -3.68 -22.85 -6.22
N ASP A 55 -4.70 -22.57 -7.03
CA ASP A 55 -4.74 -21.39 -7.89
C ASP A 55 -4.81 -20.12 -7.03
N ALA A 56 -3.65 -19.57 -6.71
CA ALA A 56 -3.52 -18.39 -5.87
C ALA A 56 -2.97 -17.20 -6.69
N THR A 57 -3.77 -16.14 -6.75
CA THR A 57 -3.33 -14.85 -7.28
C THR A 57 -2.54 -14.06 -6.23
N PRO A 58 -1.73 -13.05 -6.64
CA PRO A 58 -1.13 -12.11 -5.69
C PRO A 58 -2.16 -11.44 -4.77
N GLY A 59 -3.37 -11.17 -5.27
CA GLY A 59 -4.47 -10.65 -4.49
C GLY A 59 -4.95 -11.62 -3.40
N ILE A 60 -5.12 -12.91 -3.73
CA ILE A 60 -5.49 -13.94 -2.75
C ILE A 60 -4.41 -14.06 -1.67
N ALA A 61 -3.14 -14.12 -2.07
CA ALA A 61 -2.03 -14.17 -1.12
C ALA A 61 -1.99 -12.93 -0.20
N ASN A 62 -2.28 -11.74 -0.75
CA ASN A 62 -2.39 -10.52 0.03
C ASN A 62 -3.50 -10.60 1.08
N ILE A 63 -4.68 -11.12 0.73
CA ILE A 63 -5.78 -11.33 1.69
C ILE A 63 -5.34 -12.27 2.81
N MET A 64 -4.72 -13.40 2.48
CA MET A 64 -4.28 -14.40 3.48
C MET A 64 -3.29 -13.77 4.48
N ILE A 65 -2.27 -13.06 3.99
CA ILE A 65 -1.28 -12.40 4.85
C ILE A 65 -1.96 -11.30 5.67
N SER A 66 -2.83 -10.50 5.05
CA SER A 66 -3.55 -9.42 5.73
C SER A 66 -4.45 -9.94 6.86
N ILE A 67 -5.10 -11.09 6.68
CA ILE A 67 -5.87 -11.75 7.75
C ILE A 67 -4.96 -12.15 8.91
N VAL A 68 -3.81 -12.78 8.62
CA VAL A 68 -2.85 -13.20 9.66
C VAL A 68 -2.33 -11.97 10.43
N LEU A 69 -1.92 -10.92 9.72
CA LEU A 69 -1.48 -9.67 10.34
C LEU A 69 -2.60 -9.01 11.15
N PHE A 70 -3.82 -8.96 10.61
CA PHE A 70 -4.98 -8.39 11.30
C PHE A 70 -5.29 -9.13 12.60
N LEU A 71 -5.31 -10.47 12.57
CA LEU A 71 -5.53 -11.27 13.78
C LEU A 71 -4.40 -11.05 14.81
N THR A 72 -3.16 -10.95 14.34
CA THR A 72 -2.01 -10.63 15.21
C THR A 72 -2.19 -9.26 15.86
N ILE A 73 -2.57 -8.23 15.09
CA ILE A 73 -2.81 -6.87 15.60
C ILE A 73 -3.99 -6.87 16.60
N LEU A 74 -5.05 -7.62 16.31
CA LEU A 74 -6.22 -7.72 17.19
C LEU A 74 -5.84 -8.25 18.59
N ILE A 75 -4.91 -9.21 18.65
CA ILE A 75 -4.41 -9.80 19.91
C ILE A 75 -3.42 -8.85 20.59
N VAL A 76 -2.52 -8.21 19.84
CA VAL A 76 -1.40 -7.44 20.39
C VAL A 76 -1.82 -6.03 20.79
N ASN A 77 -2.56 -5.32 19.93
CA ASN A 77 -3.04 -3.96 20.19
C ASN A 77 -4.18 -3.56 19.24
N LYS A 78 -5.42 -3.81 19.68
CA LYS A 78 -6.63 -3.50 18.90
C LYS A 78 -6.91 -2.00 18.69
N SER A 79 -6.23 -1.10 19.42
CA SER A 79 -6.49 0.34 19.34
C SER A 79 -6.19 0.96 17.98
N HIS A 80 -5.29 0.32 17.22
CA HIS A 80 -4.93 0.76 15.86
C HIS A 80 -5.88 0.29 14.76
N ILE A 81 -6.80 -0.64 15.09
CA ILE A 81 -7.75 -1.17 14.11
C ILE A 81 -8.88 -0.17 13.92
N LYS A 82 -8.99 0.31 12.69
CA LYS A 82 -10.10 1.16 12.23
C LYS A 82 -10.92 0.41 11.17
N ILE A 83 -12.08 0.98 10.82
CA ILE A 83 -12.95 0.37 9.80
C ILE A 83 -12.24 0.22 8.44
N GLY A 84 -11.38 1.17 8.08
CA GLY A 84 -10.56 1.10 6.87
C GLY A 84 -9.57 -0.06 6.87
N THR A 85 -9.07 -0.48 8.04
CA THR A 85 -8.20 -1.66 8.15
C THR A 85 -8.94 -2.93 7.73
N LEU A 86 -10.19 -3.10 8.19
CA LEU A 86 -11.04 -4.22 7.76
C LEU A 86 -11.31 -4.19 6.25
N ILE A 87 -11.61 -2.99 5.72
CA ILE A 87 -11.81 -2.79 4.28
C ILE A 87 -10.54 -3.16 3.51
N CYS A 88 -9.36 -2.78 3.99
CA CYS A 88 -8.09 -3.14 3.35
C CYS A 88 -7.84 -4.65 3.35
N VAL A 89 -8.14 -5.36 4.45
CA VAL A 89 -7.95 -6.82 4.53
C VAL A 89 -8.65 -7.56 3.40
N VAL A 90 -9.90 -7.17 3.10
CA VAL A 90 -10.72 -7.85 2.09
C VAL A 90 -10.61 -7.19 0.71
N GLY A 91 -10.52 -5.85 0.67
CA GLY A 91 -10.64 -5.08 -0.57
C GLY A 91 -9.35 -4.97 -1.37
N VAL A 92 -8.19 -4.97 -0.73
CA VAL A 92 -6.89 -4.78 -1.41
C VAL A 92 -6.63 -5.90 -2.43
N GLY A 93 -6.87 -7.16 -2.05
CA GLY A 93 -6.60 -8.30 -2.91
C GLY A 93 -7.35 -8.26 -4.25
N PRO A 94 -8.69 -8.18 -4.27
CA PRO A 94 -9.46 -8.08 -5.51
C PRO A 94 -9.06 -6.89 -6.37
N ILE A 95 -8.69 -5.74 -5.76
CA ILE A 95 -8.26 -4.55 -6.50
C ILE A 95 -6.88 -4.76 -7.12
N ILE A 96 -5.96 -5.46 -6.45
CA ILE A 96 -4.68 -5.87 -7.06
C ILE A 96 -4.93 -6.70 -8.32
N ASP A 97 -5.76 -7.73 -8.22
CA ASP A 97 -6.02 -8.63 -9.33
C ASP A 97 -6.72 -7.91 -10.50
N LEU A 98 -7.66 -7.01 -10.19
CA LEU A 98 -8.26 -6.12 -11.19
C LEU A 98 -7.20 -5.22 -11.85
N GLY A 99 -6.32 -4.63 -11.05
CA GLY A 99 -5.22 -3.79 -11.53
C GLY A 99 -4.27 -4.56 -12.45
N ILE A 100 -3.89 -5.79 -12.09
CA ILE A 100 -3.06 -6.68 -12.91
C ILE A 100 -3.72 -6.94 -14.27
N ASN A 101 -5.02 -7.22 -14.28
CA ASN A 101 -5.77 -7.45 -15.51
C ASN A 101 -5.83 -6.20 -16.41
N LEU A 102 -6.08 -5.02 -15.82
CA LEU A 102 -6.09 -3.76 -16.55
C LEU A 102 -4.71 -3.40 -17.12
N VAL A 103 -3.67 -3.54 -16.32
CA VAL A 103 -2.29 -3.23 -16.71
C VAL A 103 -1.75 -4.22 -17.75
N SER A 104 -2.25 -5.47 -17.77
CA SER A 104 -1.85 -6.48 -18.74
C SER A 104 -2.13 -6.09 -20.19
N ILE A 105 -3.10 -5.21 -20.43
CA ILE A 105 -3.43 -4.66 -21.77
C ILE A 105 -2.21 -3.95 -22.39
N PHE A 106 -1.38 -3.32 -21.57
CA PHE A 106 -0.20 -2.59 -22.02
C PHE A 106 1.02 -3.48 -22.34
N GLN A 107 0.94 -4.81 -22.10
CA GLN A 107 2.00 -5.78 -22.35
C GLN A 107 3.39 -5.33 -21.84
N ILE A 108 3.44 -4.76 -20.64
CA ILE A 108 4.66 -4.17 -20.04
C ILE A 108 5.81 -5.19 -19.98
N GLU A 109 5.49 -6.47 -19.88
CA GLU A 109 6.46 -7.58 -19.85
C GLU A 109 7.33 -7.64 -21.13
N SER A 110 6.82 -7.15 -22.27
CA SER A 110 7.53 -7.16 -23.56
C SER A 110 8.50 -5.99 -23.76
N TYR A 111 8.42 -4.95 -22.91
CA TYR A 111 9.28 -3.77 -23.06
C TYR A 111 10.71 -4.03 -22.61
N GLY A 112 11.64 -3.21 -23.15
CA GLY A 112 13.03 -3.22 -22.76
C GLY A 112 13.25 -2.89 -21.29
N PHE A 113 14.40 -3.30 -20.75
CA PHE A 113 14.73 -3.18 -19.32
C PHE A 113 14.63 -1.75 -18.79
N ILE A 114 15.11 -0.75 -19.56
CA ILE A 114 15.06 0.66 -19.14
C ILE A 114 13.62 1.15 -19.02
N THR A 115 12.75 0.78 -19.98
CA THR A 115 11.33 1.13 -19.94
C THR A 115 10.64 0.52 -18.71
N LYS A 116 10.96 -0.71 -18.35
CA LYS A 116 10.46 -1.36 -17.13
C LYS A 116 10.88 -0.62 -15.87
N MET A 117 12.13 -0.14 -15.80
CA MET A 117 12.60 0.68 -14.67
C MET A 117 11.78 1.98 -14.54
N ILE A 118 11.45 2.62 -15.67
CA ILE A 118 10.59 3.81 -15.68
C ILE A 118 9.19 3.46 -15.15
N PHE A 119 8.61 2.34 -15.56
CA PHE A 119 7.30 1.89 -15.04
C PHE A 119 7.33 1.62 -13.54
N VAL A 120 8.42 1.06 -13.01
CA VAL A 120 8.59 0.89 -11.55
C VAL A 120 8.64 2.25 -10.86
N ALA A 121 9.41 3.21 -11.34
CA ALA A 121 9.49 4.55 -10.75
C ALA A 121 8.14 5.28 -10.80
N VAL A 122 7.42 5.18 -11.91
CA VAL A 122 6.05 5.71 -12.06
C VAL A 122 5.10 5.01 -11.08
N GLY A 123 5.21 3.70 -10.94
CA GLY A 123 4.44 2.93 -9.95
C GLY A 123 4.69 3.40 -8.52
N CYS A 124 5.95 3.67 -8.13
CA CYS A 124 6.29 4.24 -6.83
C CYS A 124 5.60 5.59 -6.59
N PHE A 125 5.59 6.45 -7.60
CA PHE A 125 4.93 7.76 -7.52
C PHE A 125 3.41 7.61 -7.39
N ILE A 126 2.79 6.72 -8.17
CA ILE A 126 1.35 6.42 -8.08
C ILE A 126 0.99 5.89 -6.69
N ILE A 127 1.78 4.96 -6.14
CA ILE A 127 1.61 4.46 -4.77
C ILE A 127 1.68 5.60 -3.77
N ALA A 128 2.64 6.50 -3.90
CA ALA A 128 2.83 7.62 -3.00
C ALA A 128 1.63 8.59 -3.02
N VAL A 129 1.08 8.89 -4.19
CA VAL A 129 -0.14 9.70 -4.33
C VAL A 129 -1.33 9.01 -3.67
N GLY A 130 -1.58 7.74 -3.99
CA GLY A 130 -2.67 6.97 -3.42
C GLY A 130 -2.54 6.85 -1.89
N PHE A 131 -1.35 6.56 -1.37
CA PHE A 131 -1.09 6.46 0.06
C PHE A 131 -1.29 7.79 0.79
N SER A 132 -0.86 8.91 0.19
CA SER A 132 -1.06 10.23 0.77
C SER A 132 -2.55 10.58 0.92
N MET A 133 -3.36 10.25 -0.09
CA MET A 133 -4.82 10.43 -0.05
C MET A 133 -5.46 9.52 0.99
N LEU A 134 -5.15 8.22 0.95
CA LEU A 134 -5.70 7.21 1.86
C LEU A 134 -5.39 7.57 3.32
N SER A 135 -4.14 7.87 3.63
CA SER A 135 -3.68 8.21 4.98
C SER A 135 -4.37 9.48 5.52
N ALA A 136 -4.57 10.50 4.68
CA ALA A 136 -5.23 11.76 5.05
C ALA A 136 -6.70 11.58 5.42
N THR A 137 -7.37 10.51 4.96
CA THR A 137 -8.78 10.27 5.32
C THR A 137 -8.99 9.91 6.79
N ASN A 138 -7.96 9.43 7.49
CA ASN A 138 -8.05 8.88 8.85
C ASN A 138 -9.04 7.71 9.03
N VAL A 139 -9.51 7.10 7.95
CA VAL A 139 -10.45 5.95 7.98
C VAL A 139 -9.73 4.67 8.43
N GLY A 140 -8.45 4.51 8.07
CA GLY A 140 -7.59 3.40 8.43
C GLY A 140 -6.47 3.21 7.41
N VAL A 141 -5.62 2.20 7.64
CA VAL A 141 -4.55 1.77 6.73
C VAL A 141 -4.47 0.25 6.70
N ALA A 142 -3.74 -0.30 5.76
CA ALA A 142 -3.56 -1.75 5.67
C ALA A 142 -2.80 -2.33 6.88
N PRO A 143 -3.05 -3.60 7.26
CA PRO A 143 -2.43 -4.20 8.45
C PRO A 143 -0.90 -4.17 8.44
N ASN A 144 -0.26 -4.40 7.30
CA ASN A 144 1.20 -4.33 7.14
C ASN A 144 1.78 -2.94 7.48
N ASP A 145 1.00 -1.87 7.26
CA ASP A 145 1.42 -0.51 7.57
C ASP A 145 1.20 -0.15 9.05
N ILE A 146 0.33 -0.89 9.76
CA ILE A 146 0.09 -0.71 11.21
C ILE A 146 1.20 -1.35 12.05
N VAL A 147 1.74 -2.50 11.64
CA VAL A 147 2.73 -3.27 12.42
C VAL A 147 3.92 -2.42 12.87
N PRO A 148 4.57 -1.60 12.01
CA PRO A 148 5.68 -0.76 12.45
C PRO A 148 5.32 0.23 13.56
N PHE A 149 4.10 0.76 13.56
CA PHE A 149 3.64 1.69 14.60
C PHE A 149 3.47 0.99 15.94
N ILE A 150 2.89 -0.22 15.95
CA ILE A 150 2.72 -1.02 17.18
C ILE A 150 4.07 -1.39 17.78
N ILE A 151 5.04 -1.80 16.95
CA ILE A 151 6.38 -2.13 17.44
C ILE A 151 7.05 -0.89 18.02
N LYS A 152 6.95 0.28 17.35
CA LYS A 152 7.49 1.54 17.86
C LYS A 152 6.92 1.92 19.24
N GLU A 153 5.61 1.73 19.45
CA GLU A 153 4.97 2.04 20.74
C GLU A 153 5.44 1.11 21.86
N LYS A 154 5.78 -0.14 21.54
CA LYS A 154 6.20 -1.14 22.53
C LYS A 154 7.72 -1.18 22.75
N THR A 155 8.48 -0.53 21.90
CA THR A 155 9.94 -0.53 21.92
C THR A 155 10.48 0.89 21.84
N ASN A 156 11.73 1.09 22.25
CA ASN A 156 12.39 2.39 22.12
C ASN A 156 13.09 2.57 20.76
N PHE A 157 12.81 1.68 19.78
CA PHE A 157 13.41 1.78 18.48
C PHE A 157 12.73 2.87 17.62
N GLU A 158 13.51 3.55 16.80
CA GLU A 158 12.97 4.50 15.82
C GLU A 158 12.19 3.76 14.71
N TYR A 159 11.10 4.37 14.25
CA TYR A 159 10.23 3.83 13.21
C TYR A 159 10.98 3.36 11.95
N ARG A 160 12.00 4.11 11.52
CA ARG A 160 12.78 3.80 10.32
C ARG A 160 13.50 2.45 10.41
N TRP A 161 14.09 2.13 11.57
CA TRP A 161 14.78 0.86 11.77
C TRP A 161 13.83 -0.32 11.83
N ILE A 162 12.66 -0.11 12.45
CA ILE A 162 11.60 -1.12 12.49
C ILE A 162 11.11 -1.41 11.07
N ARG A 163 10.88 -0.36 10.26
CA ARG A 163 10.44 -0.50 8.87
C ARG A 163 11.46 -1.24 8.02
N ILE A 164 12.74 -0.86 8.09
CA ILE A 164 13.83 -1.54 7.37
C ILE A 164 13.91 -3.02 7.75
N PHE A 165 13.78 -3.34 9.04
CA PHE A 165 13.81 -4.72 9.52
C PHE A 165 12.63 -5.54 8.98
N LEU A 166 11.42 -4.99 9.03
CA LEU A 166 10.22 -5.64 8.51
C LEU A 166 10.30 -5.81 6.99
N ASP A 167 10.69 -4.76 6.27
CA ASP A 167 10.85 -4.81 4.82
C ASP A 167 11.93 -5.83 4.42
N GLY A 168 13.04 -5.89 5.16
CA GLY A 168 14.07 -6.93 4.99
C GLY A 168 13.54 -8.33 5.25
N SER A 169 12.72 -8.51 6.28
CA SER A 169 12.10 -9.80 6.60
C SER A 169 11.12 -10.25 5.50
N PHE A 170 10.29 -9.34 5.00
CA PHE A 170 9.40 -9.62 3.88
C PHE A 170 10.16 -9.94 2.60
N LEU A 171 11.24 -9.20 2.32
CA LEU A 171 12.07 -9.43 1.14
C LEU A 171 12.73 -10.80 1.17
N ILE A 172 13.36 -11.16 2.29
CA ILE A 172 14.03 -12.45 2.49
C ILE A 172 13.00 -13.58 2.39
N GLY A 173 11.90 -13.49 3.14
CA GLY A 173 10.82 -14.48 3.08
C GLY A 173 10.23 -14.62 1.68
N GLY A 174 9.96 -13.51 1.01
CA GLY A 174 9.42 -13.51 -0.35
C GLY A 174 10.37 -14.12 -1.38
N TYR A 175 11.67 -13.86 -1.26
CA TYR A 175 12.69 -14.47 -2.12
C TYR A 175 12.70 -16.01 -1.99
N PHE A 176 12.71 -16.54 -0.77
CA PHE A 176 12.65 -17.98 -0.55
C PHE A 176 11.37 -18.63 -1.03
N LEU A 177 10.26 -17.90 -1.03
CA LEU A 177 8.97 -18.33 -1.56
C LEU A 177 8.86 -18.21 -3.09
N GLY A 178 9.90 -17.68 -3.77
CA GLY A 178 9.92 -17.52 -5.22
C GLY A 178 9.27 -16.23 -5.71
N GLY A 179 9.25 -15.19 -4.89
CA GLY A 179 8.90 -13.83 -5.30
C GLY A 179 10.00 -13.19 -6.16
N THR A 180 9.63 -12.30 -7.05
CA THR A 180 10.57 -11.66 -7.98
C THR A 180 11.31 -10.52 -7.29
N VAL A 181 12.59 -10.74 -7.01
CA VAL A 181 13.53 -9.73 -6.50
C VAL A 181 14.45 -9.27 -7.62
N GLY A 182 14.66 -7.98 -7.75
CA GLY A 182 15.52 -7.46 -8.79
C GLY A 182 15.77 -5.96 -8.66
N VAL A 183 16.21 -5.33 -9.76
CA VAL A 183 16.51 -3.89 -9.80
C VAL A 183 15.28 -3.06 -9.44
N GLY A 184 14.08 -3.51 -9.85
CA GLY A 184 12.83 -2.86 -9.45
C GLY A 184 12.63 -2.79 -7.94
N THR A 185 13.06 -3.83 -7.19
CA THR A 185 13.00 -3.83 -5.71
C THR A 185 13.91 -2.76 -5.12
N VAL A 186 15.11 -2.59 -5.67
CA VAL A 186 16.04 -1.54 -5.22
C VAL A 186 15.46 -0.15 -5.51
N ILE A 187 14.90 0.06 -6.71
CA ILE A 187 14.23 1.31 -7.07
C ILE A 187 13.08 1.58 -6.10
N ALA A 188 12.20 0.59 -5.86
CA ALA A 188 11.06 0.74 -4.98
C ALA A 188 11.48 1.10 -3.55
N MET A 189 12.48 0.42 -2.98
CA MET A 189 13.00 0.72 -1.63
C MET A 189 13.57 2.12 -1.50
N LEU A 190 14.27 2.61 -2.54
CA LEU A 190 14.92 3.92 -2.51
C LEU A 190 13.96 5.08 -2.80
N THR A 191 12.92 4.86 -3.62
CA THR A 191 12.10 5.96 -4.15
C THR A 191 10.72 6.07 -3.50
N THR A 192 10.11 4.96 -3.06
CA THR A 192 8.75 4.99 -2.49
C THR A 192 8.66 5.86 -1.24
N GLY A 193 9.61 5.74 -0.31
CA GLY A 193 9.65 6.53 0.92
C GLY A 193 9.74 8.04 0.65
N PRO A 194 10.73 8.53 -0.11
CA PRO A 194 10.83 9.93 -0.51
C PRO A 194 9.59 10.45 -1.24
N PHE A 195 9.00 9.68 -2.17
CA PHE A 195 7.78 10.09 -2.87
C PHE A 195 6.58 10.20 -1.91
N ILE A 196 6.43 9.27 -0.97
CA ILE A 196 5.38 9.35 0.06
C ILE A 196 5.57 10.63 0.89
N GLN A 197 6.76 10.92 1.38
CA GLN A 197 7.03 12.13 2.16
C GLN A 197 6.72 13.41 1.39
N MET A 198 7.03 13.44 0.10
CA MET A 198 6.70 14.56 -0.78
C MET A 198 5.19 14.71 -0.98
N CYS A 199 4.46 13.61 -1.18
CA CYS A 199 3.03 13.62 -1.49
C CYS A 199 2.13 13.83 -0.26
N LEU A 200 2.55 13.43 0.96
CA LEU A 200 1.75 13.51 2.18
C LEU A 200 1.13 14.91 2.44
N PRO A 201 1.86 16.03 2.38
CA PRO A 201 1.29 17.36 2.63
C PRO A 201 0.24 17.75 1.56
N TYR A 202 0.47 17.36 0.31
CA TYR A 202 -0.47 17.64 -0.78
C TYR A 202 -1.72 16.78 -0.68
N GLY A 203 -1.57 15.49 -0.36
CA GLY A 203 -2.70 14.58 -0.13
C GLY A 203 -3.58 15.06 1.01
N LYS A 204 -2.98 15.52 2.12
CA LYS A 204 -3.72 16.10 3.25
C LYS A 204 -4.52 17.33 2.83
N LYS A 205 -3.88 18.32 2.20
CA LYS A 205 -4.55 19.53 1.72
C LYS A 205 -5.69 19.20 0.74
N PHE A 206 -5.48 18.26 -0.16
CA PHE A 206 -6.47 17.82 -1.14
C PHE A 206 -7.69 17.18 -0.47
N VAL A 207 -7.46 16.27 0.48
CA VAL A 207 -8.54 15.58 1.20
C VAL A 207 -9.32 16.57 2.08
N ASP A 208 -8.62 17.44 2.82
CA ASP A 208 -9.25 18.46 3.66
C ASP A 208 -10.10 19.41 2.80
N PHE A 209 -9.61 19.83 1.64
CA PHE A 209 -10.36 20.65 0.69
C PHE A 209 -11.65 19.96 0.19
N LEU A 210 -11.60 18.67 -0.13
CA LEU A 210 -12.76 17.92 -0.61
C LEU A 210 -13.78 17.64 0.50
N VAL A 211 -13.31 17.42 1.72
CA VAL A 211 -14.16 17.04 2.85
C VAL A 211 -14.77 18.27 3.53
N GLU A 212 -13.96 19.28 3.81
CA GLU A 212 -14.32 20.44 4.64
C GLU A 212 -14.77 21.65 3.81
N GLY A 213 -14.31 21.74 2.53
CA GLY A 213 -14.63 22.86 1.66
C GLY A 213 -13.71 24.08 1.89
N LYS A 214 -13.74 25.01 0.92
CA LYS A 214 -12.79 26.13 0.85
C LYS A 214 -12.95 27.14 2.02
N ASN A 215 -14.14 27.28 2.58
CA ASN A 215 -14.42 28.28 3.61
C ASN A 215 -13.94 27.87 5.01
N GLU A 216 -13.95 26.57 5.33
CA GLU A 216 -13.44 26.08 6.62
C GLU A 216 -11.90 26.04 6.66
N LEU A 217 -11.25 25.78 5.52
CA LEU A 217 -9.80 25.79 5.43
C LEU A 217 -9.19 27.19 5.73
N ASN A 218 -9.81 28.24 5.24
CA ASN A 218 -9.35 29.62 5.51
C ASN A 218 -9.45 29.96 7.00
N ASN A 219 -10.50 29.51 7.68
CA ASN A 219 -10.65 29.73 9.13
C ASN A 219 -9.62 28.97 9.98
N LEU A 220 -9.18 27.78 9.53
CA LEU A 220 -8.14 27.00 10.22
C LEU A 220 -6.71 27.50 9.95
N GLU A 221 -6.49 28.27 8.89
CA GLU A 221 -5.21 28.94 8.62
C GLU A 221 -5.10 30.30 9.36
N GLU A 222 -6.23 30.95 9.67
CA GLU A 222 -6.26 32.19 10.47
C GLU A 222 -6.14 31.95 11.99
N GLU A 223 -6.42 30.72 12.47
CA GLU A 223 -6.26 30.34 13.89
C GLU A 223 -4.86 29.80 14.25
N LYS A 224 -3.91 29.74 13.30
CA LYS A 224 -2.51 29.32 13.53
C LYS A 224 -1.54 30.45 13.47
#